data_e246768f229a6f14480aa99d456dcf2f
#
_entry.id   e246768f229a6f14480aa99d456dcf2f
#
_cell.length_a   1.000
_cell.length_b   1.000
_cell.length_c   1.000
_cell.angle_alpha   90.00
_cell.angle_beta   90.00
_cell.angle_gamma   90.00
#
_symmetry.space_group_name_H-M   'P 1'
#
loop_
_entity.id
_entity.type
_entity.pdbx_description
1 polymer ?
#
loop_
_entity_poly.entity_id
_entity_poly.type
_entity_poly.pdbx_seq_one_letter_code
_entity_poly.pdbx_strand_id
1 'polypeptide(L)'
;MSGDVIVTVTLNAALHVDYAVGEVGTEGTRPISKPGYRAGGRGVTVARVLRAFGHDVLAAGLAGGVSGELIREDLAKSGVPTAFTLIRGESRRTFRFAGPGVPETGEVAADQDRLAGPVLRFGEAGPYITTEELGRFAADYRRLLAGAAAVVLCGSLPDGLPTDTYGSLVTYAAEAGVPVILDAGGEELKHAVGHGPDLVVAETSSADPGLGAALRRLGAGAAAVTTGLEVRVVTAAGGWTAQIPAADLGVVLSPGRGALVAGLVPGQLLGWSWPDRLKHALALAAGGARVPGGLEGRDHVDLAAYERLLDAVQVVPEP
;
A
#
# COMPACT_ATOMS: atom_id res chain seq x y z
N MET A 1 12.39 20.08 -16.57
CA MET A 1 13.00 18.93 -15.90
C MET A 1 11.95 17.83 -15.95
N SER A 2 12.25 16.74 -16.64
CA SER A 2 11.35 15.56 -16.72
C SER A 2 11.13 15.08 -15.29
N GLY A 3 9.87 14.92 -14.86
CA GLY A 3 9.56 14.44 -13.54
C GLY A 3 9.93 12.97 -13.43
N ASP A 4 10.89 12.67 -12.57
CA ASP A 4 11.32 11.27 -12.32
C ASP A 4 10.78 10.75 -10.97
N VAL A 5 10.07 11.61 -10.20
CA VAL A 5 9.63 11.30 -8.84
C VAL A 5 8.27 10.61 -8.84
N ILE A 6 8.16 9.48 -8.18
CA ILE A 6 6.89 8.81 -7.90
C ILE A 6 6.30 9.39 -6.61
N VAL A 7 5.12 10.00 -6.69
CA VAL A 7 4.43 10.53 -5.51
C VAL A 7 3.45 9.48 -4.97
N THR A 8 3.64 9.03 -3.73
CA THR A 8 2.68 8.15 -3.05
C THR A 8 1.84 8.96 -2.07
N VAL A 9 0.53 8.80 -2.12
CA VAL A 9 -0.41 9.56 -1.27
C VAL A 9 -1.08 8.65 -0.26
N THR A 10 -0.97 9.02 1.02
CA THR A 10 -1.63 8.34 2.15
C THR A 10 -2.43 9.35 2.95
N LEU A 11 -3.75 9.44 2.71
CA LEU A 11 -4.61 10.42 3.39
C LEU A 11 -4.92 10.05 4.84
N ASN A 12 -4.81 8.78 5.20
CA ASN A 12 -5.07 8.24 6.54
C ASN A 12 -3.85 7.48 7.07
N ALA A 13 -2.70 8.14 7.09
CA ALA A 13 -1.45 7.57 7.60
C ALA A 13 -1.58 7.16 9.08
N ALA A 14 -0.89 6.10 9.48
CA ALA A 14 -0.92 5.57 10.83
C ALA A 14 0.48 5.45 11.41
N LEU A 15 0.61 5.64 12.72
CA LEU A 15 1.79 5.22 13.47
C LEU A 15 1.54 3.81 14.00
N HIS A 16 2.30 2.83 13.54
CA HIS A 16 2.32 1.50 14.14
C HIS A 16 3.13 1.52 15.42
N VAL A 17 2.55 1.00 16.49
CA VAL A 17 3.16 0.92 17.83
C VAL A 17 3.22 -0.55 18.23
N ASP A 18 4.40 -1.12 18.17
CA ASP A 18 4.65 -2.54 18.41
C ASP A 18 5.17 -2.78 19.83
N TYR A 19 4.53 -3.67 20.56
CA TYR A 19 4.96 -4.13 21.88
C TYR A 19 5.25 -5.62 21.87
N ALA A 20 6.46 -6.01 22.28
CA ALA A 20 6.74 -7.37 22.66
C ALA A 20 6.24 -7.60 24.10
N VAL A 21 5.40 -8.61 24.31
CA VAL A 21 4.84 -8.97 25.61
C VAL A 21 5.22 -10.41 25.98
N GLY A 22 5.50 -10.67 27.26
CA GLY A 22 5.90 -12.00 27.71
C GLY A 22 4.78 -13.04 27.53
N GLU A 23 3.57 -12.69 27.96
CA GLU A 23 2.34 -13.49 27.75
C GLU A 23 1.16 -12.53 27.58
N VAL A 24 0.26 -12.84 26.67
CA VAL A 24 -1.01 -12.14 26.54
C VAL A 24 -2.02 -12.84 27.46
N GLY A 25 -2.26 -12.28 28.63
CA GLY A 25 -3.23 -12.77 29.60
C GLY A 25 -4.35 -11.77 29.85
N THR A 26 -5.45 -12.26 30.38
CA THR A 26 -6.67 -11.46 30.63
C THR A 26 -6.70 -10.75 31.98
N GLU A 27 -5.76 -11.06 32.90
CA GLU A 27 -5.75 -10.53 34.26
C GLU A 27 -4.37 -9.99 34.66
N GLY A 28 -4.38 -8.95 35.50
CA GLY A 28 -3.21 -8.34 36.11
C GLY A 28 -2.45 -7.35 35.23
N THR A 29 -1.58 -6.54 35.86
CA THR A 29 -0.66 -5.63 35.17
C THR A 29 0.63 -6.34 34.84
N ARG A 30 1.06 -6.27 33.58
CA ARG A 30 2.29 -6.91 33.12
C ARG A 30 3.26 -5.86 32.57
N PRO A 31 4.56 -5.99 32.83
CA PRO A 31 5.56 -5.14 32.21
C PRO A 31 5.58 -5.41 30.70
N ILE A 32 5.65 -4.35 29.90
CA ILE A 32 5.83 -4.40 28.47
C ILE A 32 7.17 -3.78 28.09
N SER A 33 7.73 -4.20 26.98
CA SER A 33 8.96 -3.62 26.42
C SER A 33 8.73 -2.16 26.00
N LYS A 34 9.83 -1.44 25.73
CA LYS A 34 9.77 -0.15 25.06
C LYS A 34 9.11 -0.35 23.68
N PRO A 35 8.13 0.48 23.29
CA PRO A 35 7.48 0.33 22.01
C PRO A 35 8.42 0.58 20.83
N GLY A 36 8.26 -0.22 19.78
CA GLY A 36 8.75 0.11 18.45
C GLY A 36 7.76 1.05 17.77
N TYR A 37 8.25 2.10 17.11
CA TYR A 37 7.44 3.03 16.34
C TYR A 37 7.77 2.90 14.86
N ARG A 38 6.73 2.90 14.01
CA ARG A 38 6.89 2.77 12.58
C ARG A 38 5.79 3.47 11.81
N ALA A 39 6.16 4.16 10.74
CA ALA A 39 5.20 4.74 9.81
C ALA A 39 4.44 3.63 9.07
N GLY A 40 3.14 3.77 8.98
CA GLY A 40 2.24 2.83 8.33
C GLY A 40 1.21 3.50 7.43
N GLY A 41 0.55 2.68 6.66
CA GLY A 41 -0.38 3.03 5.61
C GLY A 41 0.07 2.49 4.26
N ARG A 42 -0.86 2.13 3.38
CA ARG A 42 -0.52 1.46 2.12
C ARG A 42 0.41 2.30 1.23
N GLY A 43 0.17 3.60 1.09
CA GLY A 43 1.05 4.47 0.30
C GLY A 43 2.43 4.64 0.94
N VAL A 44 2.53 4.59 2.28
CA VAL A 44 3.82 4.53 2.99
C VAL A 44 4.58 3.25 2.65
N THR A 45 3.90 2.10 2.64
CA THR A 45 4.51 0.82 2.23
C THR A 45 4.98 0.88 0.77
N VAL A 46 4.15 1.42 -0.14
CA VAL A 46 4.53 1.62 -1.55
C VAL A 46 5.80 2.47 -1.65
N ALA A 47 5.87 3.59 -0.92
CA ALA A 47 7.03 4.48 -0.92
C ALA A 47 8.31 3.76 -0.49
N ARG A 48 8.26 2.99 0.60
CA ARG A 48 9.41 2.24 1.12
C ARG A 48 9.90 1.19 0.13
N VAL A 49 8.97 0.43 -0.45
CA VAL A 49 9.32 -0.61 -1.43
C VAL A 49 9.95 0.02 -2.67
N LEU A 50 9.35 1.05 -3.25
CA LEU A 50 9.92 1.76 -4.39
C LEU A 50 11.31 2.32 -4.08
N ARG A 51 11.50 2.91 -2.89
CA ARG A 51 12.79 3.43 -2.46
C ARG A 51 13.84 2.33 -2.32
N ALA A 52 13.46 1.17 -1.76
CA ALA A 52 14.35 0.01 -1.63
C ALA A 52 14.81 -0.55 -2.98
N PHE A 53 14.01 -0.38 -4.04
CA PHE A 53 14.37 -0.71 -5.43
C PHE A 53 15.07 0.44 -6.19
N GLY A 54 15.45 1.50 -5.51
CA GLY A 54 16.24 2.60 -6.08
C GLY A 54 15.44 3.64 -6.85
N HIS A 55 14.11 3.63 -6.77
CA HIS A 55 13.29 4.66 -7.40
C HIS A 55 13.30 5.96 -6.58
N ASP A 56 13.20 7.08 -7.28
CA ASP A 56 12.96 8.35 -6.64
C ASP A 56 11.48 8.46 -6.26
N VAL A 57 11.23 8.58 -4.95
CA VAL A 57 9.88 8.55 -4.38
C VAL A 57 9.71 9.68 -3.37
N LEU A 58 8.50 10.21 -3.29
CA LEU A 58 8.07 11.20 -2.31
C LEU A 58 6.78 10.74 -1.66
N ALA A 59 6.80 10.53 -0.35
CA ALA A 59 5.61 10.18 0.41
C ALA A 59 4.85 11.46 0.81
N ALA A 60 3.59 11.56 0.39
CA ALA A 60 2.70 12.68 0.64
C ALA A 60 1.40 12.22 1.31
N GLY A 61 0.61 13.16 1.82
CA GLY A 61 -0.67 12.89 2.45
C GLY A 61 -0.94 13.84 3.61
N LEU A 62 -1.66 13.33 4.61
CA LEU A 62 -2.03 14.09 5.80
C LEU A 62 -1.35 13.50 7.03
N ALA A 63 -0.73 14.34 7.86
CA ALA A 63 -0.14 13.91 9.13
C ALA A 63 -0.20 15.05 10.17
N GLY A 64 -0.48 14.71 11.42
CA GLY A 64 -0.56 15.69 12.50
C GLY A 64 -0.23 15.10 13.87
N GLY A 65 0.02 15.99 14.82
CA GLY A 65 0.38 15.66 16.18
C GLY A 65 1.73 14.95 16.30
N VAL A 66 1.98 14.39 17.47
CA VAL A 66 3.23 13.65 17.78
C VAL A 66 3.37 12.41 16.89
N SER A 67 2.26 11.68 16.66
CA SER A 67 2.26 10.52 15.76
C SER A 67 2.65 10.89 14.34
N GLY A 68 2.18 12.05 13.83
CA GLY A 68 2.56 12.56 12.52
C GLY A 68 4.05 12.92 12.42
N GLU A 69 4.63 13.45 13.50
CA GLU A 69 6.08 13.71 13.56
C GLU A 69 6.88 12.42 13.55
N LEU A 70 6.50 11.44 14.36
CA LEU A 70 7.14 10.12 14.39
C LEU A 70 7.04 9.38 13.05
N ILE A 71 5.91 9.51 12.32
CA ILE A 71 5.75 8.98 10.96
C ILE A 71 6.80 9.60 10.01
N ARG A 72 6.96 10.93 10.03
CA ARG A 72 7.94 11.62 9.17
C ARG A 72 9.38 11.27 9.52
N GLU A 73 9.69 11.20 10.83
CA GLU A 73 11.02 10.80 11.29
C GLU A 73 11.40 9.38 10.86
N ASP A 74 10.46 8.45 10.97
CA ASP A 74 10.69 7.05 10.61
C ASP A 74 10.87 6.89 9.10
N LEU A 75 10.11 7.61 8.28
CA LEU A 75 10.30 7.66 6.84
C LEU A 75 11.64 8.29 6.45
N ALA A 76 12.06 9.35 7.13
CA ALA A 76 13.36 9.96 6.91
C ALA A 76 14.52 9.01 7.23
N LYS A 77 14.42 8.22 8.31
CA LYS A 77 15.40 7.14 8.65
C LYS A 77 15.47 6.07 7.57
N SER A 78 14.36 5.81 6.89
CA SER A 78 14.27 4.88 5.76
C SER A 78 14.70 5.51 4.42
N GLY A 79 15.19 6.74 4.42
CA GLY A 79 15.60 7.46 3.22
C GLY A 79 14.44 7.84 2.29
N VAL A 80 13.21 7.87 2.78
CA VAL A 80 12.02 8.27 2.03
C VAL A 80 11.70 9.73 2.31
N PRO A 81 11.87 10.65 1.34
CA PRO A 81 11.45 12.03 1.47
C PRO A 81 9.94 12.16 1.69
N THR A 82 9.52 13.17 2.45
CA THR A 82 8.12 13.38 2.80
C THR A 82 7.62 14.77 2.47
N ALA A 83 6.35 14.86 2.04
CA ALA A 83 5.62 16.09 1.80
C ALA A 83 4.19 15.99 2.40
N PHE A 84 4.08 15.64 3.68
CA PHE A 84 2.79 15.60 4.37
C PHE A 84 2.29 17.01 4.67
N THR A 85 1.04 17.28 4.31
CA THR A 85 0.32 18.48 4.78
C THR A 85 -0.04 18.31 6.26
N LEU A 86 0.32 19.30 7.07
CA LEU A 86 0.05 19.27 8.50
C LEU A 86 -1.43 19.47 8.80
N ILE A 87 -1.97 18.61 9.65
CA ILE A 87 -3.34 18.70 10.20
C ILE A 87 -3.31 18.95 11.70
N ARG A 88 -4.41 19.46 12.25
CA ARG A 88 -4.55 19.71 13.71
C ARG A 88 -4.74 18.42 14.50
N GLY A 89 -5.47 17.46 13.88
CA GLY A 89 -5.74 16.17 14.49
C GLY A 89 -4.50 15.32 14.62
N GLU A 90 -4.45 14.48 15.67
CA GLU A 90 -3.42 13.47 15.84
C GLU A 90 -3.56 12.39 14.77
N SER A 91 -2.48 12.04 14.08
CA SER A 91 -2.47 10.88 13.19
C SER A 91 -2.80 9.61 13.98
N ARG A 92 -3.65 8.76 13.43
CA ARG A 92 -4.10 7.54 14.12
C ARG A 92 -2.93 6.61 14.44
N ARG A 93 -3.11 5.79 15.48
CA ARG A 93 -2.16 4.74 15.84
C ARG A 93 -2.78 3.36 15.65
N THR A 94 -1.94 2.40 15.37
CA THR A 94 -2.28 1.00 15.36
C THR A 94 -1.36 0.28 16.33
N PHE A 95 -1.91 -0.38 17.32
CA PHE A 95 -1.16 -1.08 18.36
C PHE A 95 -1.09 -2.56 18.04
N ARG A 96 0.10 -3.14 18.20
CA ARG A 96 0.33 -4.57 18.10
C ARG A 96 1.00 -5.06 19.37
N PHE A 97 0.42 -6.07 19.99
CA PHE A 97 0.97 -6.77 21.14
C PHE A 97 1.29 -8.20 20.71
N ALA A 98 2.57 -8.54 20.70
CA ALA A 98 3.06 -9.83 20.23
C ALA A 98 3.61 -10.65 21.42
N GLY A 99 3.09 -11.86 21.62
CA GLY A 99 3.56 -12.80 22.62
C GLY A 99 4.91 -13.44 22.27
N PRO A 100 5.46 -14.31 23.15
CA PRO A 100 6.72 -14.99 22.91
C PRO A 100 6.72 -15.77 21.60
N GLY A 101 7.85 -15.77 20.90
CA GLY A 101 8.01 -16.47 19.62
C GLY A 101 7.38 -15.78 18.41
N VAL A 102 6.69 -14.66 18.61
CA VAL A 102 6.23 -13.81 17.49
C VAL A 102 7.33 -12.83 17.12
N PRO A 103 7.72 -12.71 15.84
CA PRO A 103 8.68 -11.71 15.41
C PRO A 103 8.26 -10.31 15.84
N GLU A 104 9.22 -9.49 16.31
CA GLU A 104 8.98 -8.12 16.79
C GLU A 104 8.38 -7.20 15.73
N THR A 105 8.50 -7.57 14.48
CA THR A 105 8.06 -6.77 13.33
C THR A 105 7.37 -7.63 12.30
N GLY A 106 6.21 -7.21 11.84
CA GLY A 106 5.48 -7.80 10.71
C GLY A 106 3.97 -7.81 10.84
N GLU A 107 3.29 -7.62 9.74
CA GLU A 107 1.91 -8.05 9.65
C GLU A 107 1.87 -9.57 9.73
N VAL A 108 1.24 -10.05 10.78
CA VAL A 108 0.86 -11.45 10.84
C VAL A 108 -0.41 -11.54 10.00
N ALA A 109 -0.32 -12.22 8.88
CA ALA A 109 -1.48 -12.54 8.07
C ALA A 109 -2.54 -13.31 8.88
N ALA A 110 -3.73 -13.37 8.32
CA ALA A 110 -4.96 -13.89 8.93
C ALA A 110 -4.89 -15.35 9.45
N ASP A 111 -3.81 -16.08 9.19
CA ASP A 111 -3.62 -17.44 9.68
C ASP A 111 -2.89 -17.43 11.04
N GLN A 112 -3.66 -17.07 12.09
CA GLN A 112 -3.17 -17.00 13.47
C GLN A 112 -2.71 -18.36 14.04
N ASP A 113 -3.12 -19.46 13.42
CA ASP A 113 -2.86 -20.82 13.93
C ASP A 113 -1.41 -21.30 13.73
N ARG A 114 -0.60 -20.56 12.94
CA ARG A 114 0.79 -20.93 12.64
C ARG A 114 1.86 -20.13 13.38
N LEU A 115 1.46 -19.15 14.18
CA LEU A 115 2.39 -18.38 14.99
C LEU A 115 2.63 -19.06 16.33
N ALA A 116 3.88 -19.00 16.78
CA ALA A 116 4.28 -19.55 18.06
C ALA A 116 3.65 -18.84 19.28
N GLY A 117 2.86 -17.76 19.07
CA GLY A 117 2.22 -17.03 20.16
C GLY A 117 1.08 -16.09 19.69
N PRO A 118 0.22 -15.63 20.61
CA PRO A 118 -0.90 -14.76 20.30
C PRO A 118 -0.46 -13.35 19.90
N VAL A 119 -1.17 -12.77 18.93
CA VAL A 119 -1.01 -11.37 18.52
C VAL A 119 -2.34 -10.64 18.67
N LEU A 120 -2.35 -9.56 19.45
CA LEU A 120 -3.48 -8.64 19.54
C LEU A 120 -3.22 -7.38 18.75
N ARG A 121 -4.23 -6.90 18.02
CA ARG A 121 -4.16 -5.68 17.25
C ARG A 121 -5.33 -4.77 17.57
N PHE A 122 -5.03 -3.47 17.71
CA PHE A 122 -6.01 -2.43 17.93
C PHE A 122 -5.70 -1.26 17.00
N GLY A 123 -6.71 -0.71 16.36
CA GLY A 123 -6.58 0.46 15.48
C GLY A 123 -7.43 1.60 16.01
N GLU A 124 -6.85 2.78 16.09
CA GLU A 124 -7.61 4.01 16.31
C GLU A 124 -8.34 4.41 15.02
N ALA A 125 -9.47 5.10 15.16
CA ALA A 125 -10.08 5.82 14.06
C ALA A 125 -9.12 6.90 13.55
N GLY A 126 -9.24 7.28 12.27
CA GLY A 126 -8.50 8.40 11.71
C GLY A 126 -8.93 9.73 12.31
N PRO A 127 -8.10 10.79 12.20
CA PRO A 127 -8.48 12.13 12.60
C PRO A 127 -9.62 12.65 11.71
N TYR A 128 -10.43 13.57 12.26
CA TYR A 128 -11.37 14.32 11.44
C TYR A 128 -10.63 15.41 10.66
N ILE A 129 -10.81 15.43 9.35
CA ILE A 129 -10.17 16.40 8.44
C ILE A 129 -11.17 17.49 8.08
N THR A 130 -10.77 18.73 8.29
CA THR A 130 -11.58 19.91 7.94
C THR A 130 -11.47 20.23 6.44
N THR A 131 -12.47 20.94 5.92
CA THR A 131 -12.45 21.45 4.52
C THR A 131 -11.22 22.33 4.25
N GLU A 132 -10.77 23.11 5.23
CA GLU A 132 -9.57 23.95 5.13
C GLU A 132 -8.30 23.08 4.97
N GLU A 133 -8.18 22.02 5.76
CA GLU A 133 -7.04 21.08 5.69
C GLU A 133 -7.02 20.33 4.36
N LEU A 134 -8.18 19.88 3.89
CA LEU A 134 -8.33 19.30 2.55
C LEU A 134 -7.93 20.30 1.46
N GLY A 135 -8.35 21.57 1.58
CA GLY A 135 -7.98 22.62 0.63
C GLY A 135 -6.46 22.87 0.59
N ARG A 136 -5.80 22.89 1.74
CA ARG A 136 -4.33 23.00 1.81
C ARG A 136 -3.66 21.79 1.17
N PHE A 137 -4.11 20.58 1.50
CA PHE A 137 -3.59 19.36 0.88
C PHE A 137 -3.77 19.36 -0.65
N ALA A 138 -4.94 19.75 -1.15
CA ALA A 138 -5.19 19.83 -2.58
C ALA A 138 -4.25 20.83 -3.30
N ALA A 139 -3.93 21.96 -2.65
CA ALA A 139 -2.97 22.92 -3.16
C ALA A 139 -1.53 22.37 -3.15
N ASP A 140 -1.13 21.67 -2.08
CA ASP A 140 0.16 20.98 -1.97
C ASP A 140 0.28 19.90 -3.04
N TYR A 141 -0.74 19.06 -3.18
CA TYR A 141 -0.79 17.98 -4.16
C TYR A 141 -0.61 18.48 -5.59
N ARG A 142 -1.34 19.54 -5.99
CA ARG A 142 -1.18 20.15 -7.33
C ARG A 142 0.24 20.65 -7.58
N ARG A 143 0.93 21.17 -6.55
CA ARG A 143 2.35 21.56 -6.68
C ARG A 143 3.26 20.37 -6.90
N LEU A 144 2.99 19.23 -6.22
CA LEU A 144 3.76 18.01 -6.38
C LEU A 144 3.61 17.40 -7.76
N LEU A 145 2.43 17.53 -8.39
CA LEU A 145 2.20 17.01 -9.75
C LEU A 145 3.16 17.60 -10.78
N ALA A 146 3.61 18.83 -10.62
CA ALA A 146 4.53 19.48 -11.57
C ALA A 146 5.89 18.77 -11.74
N GLY A 147 6.27 17.93 -10.78
CA GLY A 147 7.51 17.14 -10.82
C GLY A 147 7.29 15.63 -10.75
N ALA A 148 6.06 15.17 -10.81
CA ALA A 148 5.73 13.77 -10.65
C ALA A 148 5.79 13.01 -11.98
N ALA A 149 6.43 11.82 -11.98
CA ALA A 149 6.36 10.85 -13.07
C ALA A 149 5.08 10.00 -12.99
N ALA A 150 4.62 9.71 -11.78
CA ALA A 150 3.36 9.04 -11.51
C ALA A 150 2.86 9.37 -10.10
N VAL A 151 1.58 9.16 -9.87
CA VAL A 151 0.96 9.23 -8.55
C VAL A 151 0.36 7.88 -8.17
N VAL A 152 0.56 7.49 -6.92
CA VAL A 152 -0.07 6.31 -6.33
C VAL A 152 -0.97 6.76 -5.19
N LEU A 153 -2.28 6.68 -5.38
CA LEU A 153 -3.30 7.01 -4.38
C LEU A 153 -3.70 5.75 -3.64
N CYS A 154 -3.43 5.69 -2.32
CA CYS A 154 -3.60 4.46 -1.56
C CYS A 154 -4.30 4.65 -0.21
N GLY A 155 -5.12 3.69 0.14
CA GLY A 155 -5.66 3.54 1.49
C GLY A 155 -7.10 4.02 1.64
N SER A 156 -7.57 4.06 2.87
CA SER A 156 -8.87 4.60 3.24
C SER A 156 -8.82 6.12 3.40
N LEU A 157 -9.95 6.75 3.34
CA LEU A 157 -10.11 8.16 3.71
C LEU A 157 -10.30 8.27 5.24
N PRO A 158 -9.74 9.29 5.90
CA PRO A 158 -10.11 9.65 7.25
C PRO A 158 -11.49 10.35 7.28
N ASP A 159 -12.09 10.43 8.48
CA ASP A 159 -13.34 11.12 8.68
C ASP A 159 -13.26 12.60 8.26
N GLY A 160 -14.38 13.13 7.78
CA GLY A 160 -14.48 14.53 7.31
C GLY A 160 -14.09 14.74 5.85
N LEU A 161 -13.44 13.79 5.21
CA LEU A 161 -13.19 13.85 3.76
C LEU A 161 -14.42 13.36 2.98
N PRO A 162 -14.79 14.05 1.88
CA PRO A 162 -15.79 13.56 0.94
C PRO A 162 -15.38 12.23 0.32
N THR A 163 -16.33 11.33 0.06
CA THR A 163 -16.06 10.03 -0.56
C THR A 163 -15.50 10.11 -1.99
N ASP A 164 -15.70 11.25 -2.67
CA ASP A 164 -15.16 11.55 -4.00
C ASP A 164 -13.76 12.19 -3.98
N THR A 165 -13.14 12.30 -2.79
CA THR A 165 -11.80 12.92 -2.65
C THR A 165 -10.78 12.30 -3.61
N TYR A 166 -10.71 10.97 -3.71
CA TYR A 166 -9.81 10.34 -4.68
C TYR A 166 -10.15 10.67 -6.13
N GLY A 167 -11.44 10.79 -6.46
CA GLY A 167 -11.88 11.23 -7.80
C GLY A 167 -11.34 12.61 -8.15
N SER A 168 -11.42 13.55 -7.21
CA SER A 168 -10.84 14.88 -7.38
C SER A 168 -9.32 14.85 -7.59
N LEU A 169 -8.59 14.00 -6.83
CA LEU A 169 -7.14 13.85 -6.98
C LEU A 169 -6.76 13.21 -8.32
N VAL A 170 -7.53 12.24 -8.81
CA VAL A 170 -7.37 11.66 -10.16
C VAL A 170 -7.53 12.75 -11.22
N THR A 171 -8.58 13.57 -11.10
CA THR A 171 -8.83 14.69 -12.04
C THR A 171 -7.65 15.67 -12.07
N TYR A 172 -7.12 16.09 -10.92
CA TYR A 172 -5.97 17.00 -10.87
C TYR A 172 -4.71 16.40 -11.50
N ALA A 173 -4.48 15.11 -11.32
CA ALA A 173 -3.35 14.43 -11.95
C ALA A 173 -3.54 14.32 -13.47
N ALA A 174 -4.74 14.00 -13.95
CA ALA A 174 -5.08 13.96 -15.37
C ALA A 174 -4.89 15.33 -16.05
N GLU A 175 -5.31 16.43 -15.40
CA GLU A 175 -5.10 17.81 -15.87
C GLU A 175 -3.60 18.14 -15.97
N ALA A 176 -2.76 17.55 -15.12
CA ALA A 176 -1.30 17.72 -15.14
C ALA A 176 -0.59 16.73 -16.09
N GLY A 177 -1.32 15.79 -16.71
CA GLY A 177 -0.74 14.74 -17.56
C GLY A 177 0.04 13.69 -16.80
N VAL A 178 -0.24 13.50 -15.50
CA VAL A 178 0.46 12.56 -14.61
C VAL A 178 -0.37 11.29 -14.44
N PRO A 179 0.16 10.10 -14.77
CA PRO A 179 -0.57 8.85 -14.62
C PRO A 179 -0.86 8.51 -13.16
N VAL A 180 -2.03 7.92 -12.92
CA VAL A 180 -2.53 7.57 -11.58
C VAL A 180 -2.74 6.08 -11.43
N ILE A 181 -2.15 5.53 -10.37
CA ILE A 181 -2.47 4.20 -9.86
C ILE A 181 -3.31 4.39 -8.59
N LEU A 182 -4.54 3.86 -8.61
CA LEU A 182 -5.49 3.97 -7.51
C LEU A 182 -5.65 2.62 -6.80
N ASP A 183 -5.28 2.56 -5.53
CA ASP A 183 -5.51 1.42 -4.64
C ASP A 183 -6.47 1.81 -3.53
N ALA A 184 -7.74 1.75 -3.84
CA ALA A 184 -8.85 2.03 -2.93
C ALA A 184 -9.88 0.90 -2.95
N GLY A 185 -10.84 0.95 -2.03
CA GLY A 185 -11.93 0.00 -1.94
C GLY A 185 -13.24 0.70 -1.59
N GLY A 186 -14.33 -0.06 -1.49
CA GLY A 186 -15.61 0.46 -1.00
C GLY A 186 -16.20 1.58 -1.86
N GLU A 187 -16.80 2.55 -1.19
CA GLU A 187 -17.44 3.69 -1.84
C GLU A 187 -16.41 4.64 -2.48
N GLU A 188 -15.23 4.79 -1.88
CA GLU A 188 -14.15 5.65 -2.40
C GLU A 188 -13.72 5.20 -3.80
N LEU A 189 -13.60 3.89 -4.03
CA LEU A 189 -13.30 3.35 -5.35
C LEU A 189 -14.44 3.60 -6.35
N LYS A 190 -15.68 3.38 -5.93
CA LYS A 190 -16.86 3.58 -6.79
C LYS A 190 -16.95 5.02 -7.29
N HIS A 191 -16.66 5.98 -6.43
CA HIS A 191 -16.65 7.39 -6.82
C HIS A 191 -15.45 7.76 -7.69
N ALA A 192 -14.26 7.23 -7.36
CA ALA A 192 -13.02 7.63 -8.02
C ALA A 192 -12.82 6.99 -9.40
N VAL A 193 -13.33 5.77 -9.65
CA VAL A 193 -13.06 5.05 -10.90
C VAL A 193 -13.58 5.77 -12.14
N GLY A 194 -14.69 6.51 -12.03
CA GLY A 194 -15.27 7.30 -13.12
C GLY A 194 -14.42 8.48 -13.57
N HIS A 195 -13.41 8.88 -12.80
CA HIS A 195 -12.48 9.95 -13.14
C HIS A 195 -11.28 9.49 -13.99
N GLY A 196 -11.22 8.21 -14.36
CA GLY A 196 -10.27 7.69 -15.33
C GLY A 196 -8.86 7.45 -14.79
N PRO A 197 -8.65 6.79 -13.62
CA PRO A 197 -7.31 6.39 -13.20
C PRO A 197 -6.72 5.41 -14.21
N ASP A 198 -5.41 5.53 -14.48
CA ASP A 198 -4.71 4.67 -15.47
C ASP A 198 -4.71 3.20 -15.05
N LEU A 199 -4.57 2.95 -13.76
CA LEU A 199 -4.63 1.62 -13.18
C LEU A 199 -5.40 1.65 -11.86
N VAL A 200 -6.39 0.78 -11.73
CA VAL A 200 -7.06 0.48 -10.46
C VAL A 200 -6.51 -0.84 -9.92
N VAL A 201 -6.17 -0.87 -8.64
CA VAL A 201 -5.88 -2.11 -7.89
C VAL A 201 -6.99 -2.32 -6.89
N ALA A 202 -7.74 -3.40 -7.04
CA ALA A 202 -8.85 -3.77 -6.15
C ALA A 202 -8.62 -5.15 -5.54
N GLU A 203 -9.17 -5.38 -4.35
CA GLU A 203 -9.12 -6.68 -3.67
C GLU A 203 -10.53 -7.22 -3.51
N THR A 204 -10.67 -8.52 -3.68
CA THR A 204 -11.92 -9.22 -3.41
C THR A 204 -11.66 -10.51 -2.62
N SER A 205 -12.58 -10.86 -1.75
CA SER A 205 -12.53 -12.13 -0.99
C SER A 205 -13.04 -13.32 -1.79
N SER A 206 -13.71 -13.08 -2.92
CA SER A 206 -14.25 -14.12 -3.80
C SER A 206 -13.79 -13.87 -5.23
N ALA A 207 -13.52 -14.94 -5.98
CA ALA A 207 -13.23 -14.84 -7.40
C ALA A 207 -14.47 -14.30 -8.14
N ASP A 208 -14.51 -12.97 -8.34
CA ASP A 208 -15.47 -12.31 -9.22
C ASP A 208 -14.78 -12.00 -10.54
N PRO A 209 -14.94 -12.85 -11.57
CA PRO A 209 -14.30 -12.64 -12.86
C PRO A 209 -14.80 -11.38 -13.57
N GLY A 210 -15.96 -10.83 -13.16
CA GLY A 210 -16.57 -9.64 -13.76
C GLY A 210 -16.04 -8.31 -13.21
N LEU A 211 -15.42 -8.29 -12.02
CA LEU A 211 -15.04 -7.04 -11.35
C LEU A 211 -14.05 -6.22 -12.18
N GLY A 212 -13.01 -6.84 -12.72
CA GLY A 212 -12.01 -6.12 -13.53
C GLY A 212 -12.64 -5.48 -14.78
N ALA A 213 -13.50 -6.22 -15.49
CA ALA A 213 -14.23 -5.70 -16.64
C ALA A 213 -15.23 -4.60 -16.25
N ALA A 214 -15.85 -4.69 -15.07
CA ALA A 214 -16.74 -3.66 -14.56
C ALA A 214 -15.96 -2.36 -14.26
N LEU A 215 -14.83 -2.43 -13.58
CA LEU A 215 -13.96 -1.27 -13.28
C LEU A 215 -13.49 -0.59 -14.57
N ARG A 216 -13.14 -1.39 -15.60
CA ARG A 216 -12.80 -0.87 -16.92
C ARG A 216 -13.96 -0.12 -17.56
N ARG A 217 -15.17 -0.67 -17.54
CA ARG A 217 -16.37 0.01 -18.09
C ARG A 217 -16.71 1.30 -17.35
N LEU A 218 -16.38 1.38 -16.05
CA LEU A 218 -16.58 2.57 -15.23
C LEU A 218 -15.55 3.67 -15.46
N GLY A 219 -14.43 3.39 -16.14
CA GLY A 219 -13.47 4.42 -16.50
C GLY A 219 -11.98 4.07 -16.25
N ALA A 220 -11.66 3.01 -15.53
CA ALA A 220 -10.27 2.64 -15.29
C ALA A 220 -9.52 2.35 -16.60
N GLY A 221 -8.30 2.83 -16.78
CA GLY A 221 -7.41 2.52 -17.90
C GLY A 221 -7.02 1.04 -17.95
N ALA A 222 -6.73 0.45 -16.81
CA ALA A 222 -6.57 -0.98 -16.55
C ALA A 222 -7.11 -1.29 -15.15
N ALA A 223 -7.49 -2.55 -14.89
CA ALA A 223 -7.95 -2.99 -13.59
C ALA A 223 -7.22 -4.27 -13.17
N ALA A 224 -6.47 -4.21 -12.06
CA ALA A 224 -5.85 -5.35 -11.41
C ALA A 224 -6.71 -5.76 -10.21
N VAL A 225 -7.24 -6.97 -10.23
CA VAL A 225 -8.05 -7.53 -9.14
C VAL A 225 -7.26 -8.64 -8.45
N THR A 226 -7.09 -8.52 -7.15
CA THR A 226 -6.34 -9.48 -6.34
C THR A 226 -7.29 -10.39 -5.55
N THR A 227 -7.00 -11.68 -5.53
CA THR A 227 -7.69 -12.67 -4.70
C THR A 227 -6.62 -13.56 -4.07
N GLY A 228 -6.23 -13.26 -2.83
CA GLY A 228 -5.09 -13.94 -2.22
C GLY A 228 -3.80 -13.79 -3.03
N LEU A 229 -3.28 -14.90 -3.58
CA LEU A 229 -2.05 -14.97 -4.37
C LEU A 229 -2.26 -14.91 -5.88
N GLU A 230 -3.51 -14.73 -6.32
CA GLU A 230 -3.85 -14.55 -7.73
C GLU A 230 -4.08 -13.07 -8.02
N VAL A 231 -3.55 -12.61 -9.13
CA VAL A 231 -3.79 -11.26 -9.66
C VAL A 231 -4.31 -11.38 -11.08
N ARG A 232 -5.50 -10.84 -11.32
CA ARG A 232 -6.10 -10.72 -12.63
C ARG A 232 -6.03 -9.29 -13.11
N VAL A 233 -5.58 -9.07 -14.34
CA VAL A 233 -5.58 -7.75 -14.96
C VAL A 233 -6.46 -7.77 -16.20
N VAL A 234 -7.29 -6.74 -16.32
CA VAL A 234 -8.13 -6.49 -17.50
C VAL A 234 -7.78 -5.13 -18.09
N THR A 235 -7.49 -5.10 -19.38
CA THR A 235 -7.15 -3.90 -20.15
C THR A 235 -7.99 -3.77 -21.41
N ALA A 236 -7.77 -2.74 -22.20
CA ALA A 236 -8.40 -2.62 -23.52
C ALA A 236 -7.87 -3.66 -24.53
N ALA A 237 -6.64 -4.14 -24.35
CA ALA A 237 -5.97 -5.06 -25.28
C ALA A 237 -6.14 -6.54 -24.91
N GLY A 238 -6.73 -6.85 -23.76
CA GLY A 238 -6.91 -8.23 -23.27
C GLY A 238 -6.74 -8.32 -21.77
N GLY A 239 -6.76 -9.55 -21.26
CA GLY A 239 -6.57 -9.87 -19.85
C GLY A 239 -5.41 -10.83 -19.60
N TRP A 240 -4.94 -10.86 -18.38
CA TRP A 240 -3.92 -11.79 -17.89
C TRP A 240 -4.22 -12.20 -16.45
N THR A 241 -3.94 -13.47 -16.16
CA THR A 241 -3.94 -13.95 -14.77
C THR A 241 -2.51 -14.33 -14.39
N ALA A 242 -2.07 -13.88 -13.24
CA ALA A 242 -0.79 -14.24 -12.66
C ALA A 242 -0.99 -14.92 -11.30
N GLN A 243 -0.21 -15.98 -11.06
CA GLN A 243 -0.19 -16.72 -9.81
C GLN A 243 1.19 -17.29 -9.52
N ILE A 244 1.45 -17.58 -8.25
CA ILE A 244 2.61 -18.37 -7.84
C ILE A 244 2.11 -19.74 -7.40
N PRO A 245 2.62 -20.86 -7.94
CA PRO A 245 2.25 -22.18 -7.50
C PRO A 245 2.50 -22.38 -6.00
N ALA A 246 1.58 -23.05 -5.31
CA ALA A 246 1.69 -23.27 -3.86
C ALA A 246 2.98 -23.99 -3.46
N ALA A 247 3.52 -24.85 -4.31
CA ALA A 247 4.78 -25.55 -4.09
C ALA A 247 5.99 -24.61 -3.95
N ASP A 248 5.97 -23.44 -4.64
CA ASP A 248 7.07 -22.48 -4.67
C ASP A 248 6.96 -21.44 -3.56
N LEU A 249 5.78 -21.32 -2.96
CA LEU A 249 5.49 -20.29 -1.95
C LEU A 249 6.10 -20.60 -0.57
N GLY A 250 6.27 -21.87 -0.22
CA GLY A 250 6.59 -22.24 1.16
C GLY A 250 5.51 -21.74 2.13
N VAL A 251 5.91 -21.28 3.30
CA VAL A 251 5.00 -20.62 4.24
C VAL A 251 4.84 -19.18 3.81
N VAL A 252 3.91 -18.89 2.91
CA VAL A 252 3.53 -17.53 2.56
C VAL A 252 2.33 -17.14 3.40
N LEU A 253 2.55 -16.19 4.22
CA LEU A 253 1.52 -15.33 4.79
C LEU A 253 0.97 -14.47 3.62
N SER A 254 -0.19 -13.88 3.69
CA SER A 254 -0.81 -13.10 2.61
C SER A 254 0.18 -12.15 1.90
N PRO A 255 0.17 -12.05 0.56
CA PRO A 255 1.04 -11.11 -0.15
C PRO A 255 0.75 -9.69 0.30
N GLY A 256 1.81 -8.91 0.53
CA GLY A 256 1.68 -7.51 0.91
C GLY A 256 1.08 -6.68 -0.23
N ARG A 257 -0.15 -6.21 -0.09
CA ARG A 257 -0.84 -5.42 -1.13
C ARG A 257 -0.07 -4.16 -1.52
N GLY A 258 0.54 -3.46 -0.54
CA GLY A 258 1.39 -2.31 -0.81
C GLY A 258 2.60 -2.67 -1.67
N ALA A 259 3.20 -3.84 -1.45
CA ALA A 259 4.30 -4.33 -2.26
C ALA A 259 3.87 -4.70 -3.69
N LEU A 260 2.67 -5.29 -3.84
CA LEU A 260 2.08 -5.54 -5.16
C LEU A 260 1.90 -4.24 -5.94
N VAL A 261 1.28 -3.24 -5.32
CA VAL A 261 1.08 -1.93 -5.94
C VAL A 261 2.42 -1.31 -6.33
N ALA A 262 3.41 -1.33 -5.43
CA ALA A 262 4.75 -0.82 -5.72
C ALA A 262 5.38 -1.52 -6.94
N GLY A 263 5.21 -2.83 -7.07
CA GLY A 263 5.73 -3.61 -8.19
C GLY A 263 5.06 -3.31 -9.53
N LEU A 264 3.83 -2.79 -9.54
CA LEU A 264 3.14 -2.39 -10.77
C LEU A 264 3.61 -1.03 -11.32
N VAL A 265 4.12 -0.15 -10.44
CA VAL A 265 4.49 1.23 -10.79
C VAL A 265 5.61 1.32 -11.84
N PRO A 266 6.77 0.64 -11.68
CA PRO A 266 7.86 0.73 -12.67
C PRO A 266 7.43 0.30 -14.06
N GLY A 267 6.64 -0.75 -14.15
CA GLY A 267 6.12 -1.24 -15.43
C GLY A 267 5.20 -0.22 -16.11
N GLN A 268 4.45 0.59 -15.34
CA GLN A 268 3.63 1.67 -15.90
C GLN A 268 4.51 2.77 -16.49
N LEU A 269 5.57 3.15 -15.81
CA LEU A 269 6.48 4.22 -16.23
C LEU A 269 7.39 3.81 -17.40
N LEU A 270 7.86 2.56 -17.39
CA LEU A 270 8.83 2.04 -18.34
C LEU A 270 8.19 1.32 -19.54
N GLY A 271 6.85 1.27 -19.60
CA GLY A 271 6.14 0.64 -20.70
C GLY A 271 6.32 -0.88 -20.80
N TRP A 272 6.55 -1.57 -19.67
CA TRP A 272 6.69 -3.02 -19.67
C TRP A 272 5.41 -3.71 -20.15
N SER A 273 5.58 -4.91 -20.70
CA SER A 273 4.44 -5.78 -21.02
C SER A 273 3.66 -6.16 -19.75
N TRP A 274 2.37 -6.45 -19.87
CA TRP A 274 1.59 -6.86 -18.69
C TRP A 274 2.11 -8.14 -18.02
N PRO A 275 2.54 -9.17 -18.77
CA PRO A 275 3.20 -10.31 -18.15
C PRO A 275 4.40 -9.94 -17.28
N ASP A 276 5.27 -9.06 -17.75
CA ASP A 276 6.46 -8.63 -16.99
C ASP A 276 6.08 -7.80 -15.74
N ARG A 277 5.10 -6.89 -15.88
CA ARG A 277 4.57 -6.13 -14.73
C ARG A 277 4.02 -7.06 -13.65
N LEU A 278 3.24 -8.06 -14.05
CA LEU A 278 2.61 -9.00 -13.12
C LEU A 278 3.63 -9.92 -12.44
N LYS A 279 4.62 -10.39 -13.19
CA LYS A 279 5.72 -11.17 -12.63
C LYS A 279 6.46 -10.38 -11.56
N HIS A 280 6.86 -9.16 -11.88
CA HIS A 280 7.56 -8.29 -10.94
C HIS A 280 6.71 -7.99 -9.70
N ALA A 281 5.46 -7.58 -9.88
CA ALA A 281 4.58 -7.19 -8.80
C ALA A 281 4.27 -8.36 -7.85
N LEU A 282 3.98 -9.54 -8.40
CA LEU A 282 3.60 -10.69 -7.59
C LEU A 282 4.81 -11.30 -6.87
N ALA A 283 5.98 -11.38 -7.54
CA ALA A 283 7.22 -11.82 -6.91
C ALA A 283 7.60 -10.90 -5.74
N LEU A 284 7.43 -9.59 -5.91
CA LEU A 284 7.70 -8.61 -4.87
C LEU A 284 6.74 -8.74 -3.69
N ALA A 285 5.44 -8.88 -3.97
CA ALA A 285 4.42 -9.05 -2.95
C ALA A 285 4.64 -10.33 -2.12
N ALA A 286 4.97 -11.43 -2.78
CA ALA A 286 5.20 -12.71 -2.12
C ALA A 286 6.58 -12.80 -1.45
N GLY A 287 7.62 -12.20 -2.04
CA GLY A 287 8.97 -12.11 -1.46
C GLY A 287 8.97 -11.32 -0.16
N GLY A 288 8.27 -10.20 -0.13
CA GLY A 288 8.12 -9.39 1.07
C GLY A 288 7.37 -10.08 2.20
N ALA A 289 6.42 -10.95 1.88
CA ALA A 289 5.68 -11.72 2.89
C ALA A 289 6.54 -12.77 3.62
N ARG A 290 7.71 -13.12 3.09
CA ARG A 290 8.64 -14.10 3.71
C ARG A 290 9.58 -13.48 4.74
N VAL A 291 9.78 -12.18 4.69
CA VAL A 291 10.64 -11.50 5.67
C VAL A 291 9.89 -11.42 6.99
N PRO A 292 10.44 -11.96 8.11
CA PRO A 292 9.85 -11.75 9.42
C PRO A 292 9.70 -10.23 9.64
N GLY A 293 8.46 -9.78 9.67
CA GLY A 293 8.19 -8.35 9.70
C GLY A 293 7.51 -7.79 8.44
N GLY A 294 7.44 -8.56 7.36
CA GLY A 294 6.93 -8.12 6.07
C GLY A 294 7.71 -6.93 5.50
N LEU A 295 7.39 -6.49 4.28
CA LEU A 295 7.94 -5.24 3.72
C LEU A 295 7.50 -4.00 4.51
N GLU A 296 6.41 -4.10 5.27
CA GLU A 296 5.95 -3.04 6.17
C GLU A 296 6.81 -2.90 7.44
N GLY A 297 7.73 -3.85 7.68
CA GLY A 297 8.54 -3.94 8.88
C GLY A 297 10.03 -3.76 8.73
N ARG A 298 10.56 -3.81 7.52
CA ARG A 298 12.00 -3.66 7.27
C ARG A 298 12.23 -2.81 6.01
N ASP A 299 13.28 -2.02 6.04
CA ASP A 299 13.78 -1.27 4.89
C ASP A 299 14.46 -2.19 3.85
N HIS A 300 14.29 -3.50 3.97
CA HIS A 300 14.95 -4.50 3.14
C HIS A 300 13.92 -5.41 2.45
N VAL A 301 13.97 -5.41 1.14
CA VAL A 301 13.38 -6.45 0.32
C VAL A 301 14.34 -7.65 0.34
N ASP A 302 13.84 -8.86 0.60
CA ASP A 302 14.62 -10.07 0.39
C ASP A 302 14.81 -10.28 -1.12
N LEU A 303 15.89 -9.73 -1.67
CA LEU A 303 16.20 -9.83 -3.10
C LEU A 303 16.35 -11.28 -3.56
N ALA A 304 16.92 -12.15 -2.73
CA ALA A 304 17.06 -13.56 -3.07
C ALA A 304 15.70 -14.28 -3.12
N ALA A 305 14.77 -13.94 -2.24
CA ALA A 305 13.40 -14.44 -2.32
C ALA A 305 12.67 -13.87 -3.54
N TYR A 306 12.84 -12.57 -3.81
CA TYR A 306 12.27 -11.92 -4.99
C TYR A 306 12.74 -12.57 -6.29
N GLU A 307 14.05 -12.76 -6.49
CA GLU A 307 14.62 -13.37 -7.70
C GLU A 307 14.09 -14.79 -7.93
N ARG A 308 14.07 -15.62 -6.89
CA ARG A 308 13.50 -16.99 -6.99
C ARG A 308 12.03 -16.98 -7.36
N LEU A 309 11.24 -16.06 -6.79
CA LEU A 309 9.81 -15.97 -7.04
C LEU A 309 9.50 -15.37 -8.41
N LEU A 310 10.35 -14.50 -8.93
CA LEU A 310 10.19 -13.92 -10.26
C LEU A 310 10.12 -15.03 -11.35
N ASP A 311 10.96 -16.06 -11.23
CA ASP A 311 10.96 -17.21 -12.14
C ASP A 311 9.76 -18.14 -11.88
N ALA A 312 9.23 -18.20 -10.67
CA ALA A 312 8.10 -19.05 -10.28
C ALA A 312 6.74 -18.48 -10.70
N VAL A 313 6.64 -17.17 -10.94
CA VAL A 313 5.35 -16.56 -11.32
C VAL A 313 4.92 -17.03 -12.69
N GLN A 314 3.75 -17.64 -12.74
CA GLN A 314 3.08 -18.05 -13.96
C GLN A 314 2.10 -16.95 -14.39
N VAL A 315 2.21 -16.54 -15.67
CA VAL A 315 1.29 -15.55 -16.25
C VAL A 315 0.67 -16.15 -17.50
N VAL A 316 -0.64 -16.18 -17.52
CA VAL A 316 -1.42 -16.70 -18.65
C VAL A 316 -2.34 -15.61 -19.21
N PRO A 317 -2.48 -15.50 -20.54
CA PRO A 317 -3.47 -14.61 -21.12
C PRO A 317 -4.89 -15.14 -20.82
N GLU A 318 -5.81 -14.22 -20.58
CA GLU A 318 -7.24 -14.54 -20.52
C GLU A 318 -7.86 -14.38 -21.91
N PRO A 319 -8.82 -15.26 -22.25
CA PRO A 319 -9.50 -15.22 -23.53
C PRO A 319 -10.35 -13.95 -23.75
#